data_c6f1b41e5541cf6837d19c603f69193e
#
_entry.id   c6f1b41e5541cf6837d19c603f69193e
#
_cell.length_a   1.000
_cell.length_b   1.000
_cell.length_c   1.000
_cell.angle_alpha   90.00
_cell.angle_beta   90.00
_cell.angle_gamma   90.00
#
_symmetry.space_group_name_H-M   'P 1'
#
loop_
_entity.id
_entity.type
_entity.pdbx_description
1 polymer ?
#
loop_
_entity_poly.entity_id
_entity_poly.type
_entity_poly.pdbx_seq_one_letter_code
_entity_poly.pdbx_strand_id
1 'polypeptide(L)'
;MRKIRGFTLIELMIVVAIIAVLAAIALPMYQDYAAKSQLTAALAEIRPGKTTIETVVQDSRDASLITADYIGLRVSERCTALDAEVASSGVGNVTCTVGGAPPINGKDLILRRAADGTWTCDGSAFEARYRPTGC
;
A
#
# COMPACT_ATOMS: atom_id res chain seq x y z
N MET A 1 -16.90 -20.85 55.73
CA MET A 1 -16.33 -21.55 54.55
C MET A 1 -16.78 -20.85 53.28
N ARG A 2 -15.85 -20.32 52.47
CA ARG A 2 -16.16 -19.72 51.15
C ARG A 2 -16.42 -20.89 50.17
N LYS A 3 -17.62 -21.03 49.64
CA LYS A 3 -17.89 -21.94 48.50
C LYS A 3 -17.17 -21.43 47.26
N ILE A 4 -16.12 -22.10 46.82
CA ILE A 4 -15.50 -21.88 45.52
C ILE A 4 -16.41 -22.46 44.45
N ARG A 5 -17.02 -21.61 43.63
CA ARG A 5 -17.79 -22.05 42.47
C ARG A 5 -16.77 -22.42 41.37
N GLY A 6 -16.74 -23.68 40.97
CA GLY A 6 -15.97 -24.15 39.83
C GLY A 6 -16.72 -23.84 38.53
N PHE A 7 -15.95 -23.59 37.47
CA PHE A 7 -16.48 -23.41 36.11
C PHE A 7 -16.94 -24.76 35.56
N THR A 8 -18.10 -24.82 34.97
CA THR A 8 -18.60 -26.06 34.37
C THR A 8 -17.97 -26.25 32.97
N LEU A 9 -17.79 -27.52 32.57
CA LEU A 9 -17.24 -27.86 31.26
C LEU A 9 -18.11 -27.29 30.12
N ILE A 10 -19.44 -27.28 30.30
CA ILE A 10 -20.38 -26.77 29.32
C ILE A 10 -20.29 -25.23 29.16
N GLU A 11 -20.07 -24.49 30.25
CA GLU A 11 -19.87 -23.04 30.19
C GLU A 11 -18.62 -22.71 29.39
N LEU A 12 -17.52 -23.46 29.57
CA LEU A 12 -16.31 -23.28 28.80
C LEU A 12 -16.55 -23.62 27.32
N MET A 13 -17.25 -24.72 27.01
CA MET A 13 -17.51 -25.12 25.62
C MET A 13 -18.33 -24.08 24.86
N ILE A 14 -19.34 -23.48 25.48
CA ILE A 14 -20.18 -22.46 24.87
C ILE A 14 -19.32 -21.21 24.56
N VAL A 15 -18.47 -20.78 25.48
CA VAL A 15 -17.61 -19.61 25.31
C VAL A 15 -16.64 -19.82 24.15
N VAL A 16 -15.93 -20.94 24.06
CA VAL A 16 -15.01 -21.20 22.96
C VAL A 16 -15.73 -21.35 21.63
N ALA A 17 -16.93 -21.88 21.60
CA ALA A 17 -17.76 -21.98 20.41
C ALA A 17 -18.12 -20.56 19.85
N ILE A 18 -18.54 -19.66 20.74
CA ILE A 18 -18.86 -18.27 20.35
C ILE A 18 -17.61 -17.55 19.84
N ILE A 19 -16.48 -17.67 20.53
CA ILE A 19 -15.21 -17.06 20.10
C ILE A 19 -14.81 -17.59 18.72
N ALA A 20 -14.93 -18.90 18.48
CA ALA A 20 -14.57 -19.50 17.19
C ALA A 20 -15.41 -18.93 16.04
N VAL A 21 -16.72 -18.77 16.23
CA VAL A 21 -17.62 -18.18 15.22
C VAL A 21 -17.28 -16.72 14.94
N LEU A 22 -17.04 -15.92 15.99
CA LEU A 22 -16.68 -14.50 15.84
C LEU A 22 -15.31 -14.34 15.16
N ALA A 23 -14.33 -15.16 15.53
CA ALA A 23 -13.00 -15.14 14.93
C ALA A 23 -13.03 -15.52 13.44
N ALA A 24 -13.87 -16.48 13.06
CA ALA A 24 -13.99 -16.91 11.66
C ALA A 24 -14.43 -15.79 10.72
N ILE A 25 -15.18 -14.80 11.21
CA ILE A 25 -15.61 -13.64 10.43
C ILE A 25 -14.63 -12.48 10.56
N ALA A 26 -14.11 -12.24 11.76
CA ALA A 26 -13.26 -11.06 12.04
C ALA A 26 -11.87 -11.17 11.42
N LEU A 27 -11.25 -12.34 11.38
CA LEU A 27 -9.90 -12.52 10.85
C LEU A 27 -9.75 -12.14 9.37
N PRO A 28 -10.58 -12.64 8.44
CA PRO A 28 -10.45 -12.27 7.03
C PRO A 28 -10.72 -10.77 6.79
N MET A 29 -11.69 -10.18 7.51
CA MET A 29 -11.95 -8.73 7.41
C MET A 29 -10.75 -7.90 7.89
N TYR A 30 -10.09 -8.33 8.95
CA TYR A 30 -8.89 -7.67 9.46
C TYR A 30 -7.73 -7.77 8.46
N GLN A 31 -7.55 -8.93 7.82
CA GLN A 31 -6.50 -9.14 6.82
C GLN A 31 -6.70 -8.23 5.59
N ASP A 32 -7.93 -8.11 5.10
CA ASP A 32 -8.27 -7.23 3.98
C ASP A 32 -8.02 -5.76 4.33
N TYR A 33 -8.44 -5.34 5.52
CA TYR A 33 -8.19 -3.99 6.02
C TYR A 33 -6.68 -3.70 6.17
N ALA A 34 -5.92 -4.63 6.71
CA ALA A 34 -4.48 -4.51 6.86
C ALA A 34 -3.78 -4.38 5.50
N ALA A 35 -4.13 -5.21 4.52
CA ALA A 35 -3.60 -5.14 3.16
C ALA A 35 -3.89 -3.79 2.50
N LYS A 36 -5.13 -3.30 2.59
CA LYS A 36 -5.52 -1.99 2.07
C LYS A 36 -4.77 -0.84 2.74
N SER A 37 -4.61 -0.90 4.06
CA SER A 37 -3.85 0.10 4.82
C SER A 37 -2.39 0.14 4.40
N GLN A 38 -1.76 -1.03 4.22
CA GLN A 38 -0.37 -1.15 3.78
C GLN A 38 -0.18 -0.58 2.37
N LEU A 39 -1.10 -0.88 1.44
CA LEU A 39 -1.06 -0.33 0.08
C LEU A 39 -1.27 1.19 0.07
N THR A 40 -2.12 1.70 0.95
CA THR A 40 -2.31 3.15 1.13
C THR A 40 -1.04 3.82 1.67
N ALA A 41 -0.33 3.17 2.59
CA ALA A 41 0.96 3.64 3.09
C ALA A 41 2.02 3.68 1.99
N ALA A 42 2.13 2.63 1.16
CA ALA A 42 3.02 2.60 -0.01
C ALA A 42 2.75 3.77 -0.97
N LEU A 43 1.47 4.04 -1.26
CA LEU A 43 1.08 5.20 -2.08
C LEU A 43 1.52 6.53 -1.45
N ALA A 44 1.38 6.66 -0.13
CA ALA A 44 1.80 7.86 0.57
C ALA A 44 3.32 8.08 0.52
N GLU A 45 4.11 7.00 0.52
CA GLU A 45 5.58 7.07 0.42
C GLU A 45 6.07 7.57 -0.95
N ILE A 46 5.39 7.21 -2.05
CA ILE A 46 5.81 7.63 -3.40
C ILE A 46 5.23 8.97 -3.85
N ARG A 47 4.15 9.45 -3.24
CA ARG A 47 3.51 10.73 -3.60
C ARG A 47 4.43 11.96 -3.55
N PRO A 48 5.34 12.12 -2.59
CA PRO A 48 6.26 13.25 -2.55
C PRO A 48 7.14 13.37 -3.79
N GLY A 49 7.50 12.26 -4.42
CA GLY A 49 8.30 12.23 -5.65
C GLY A 49 7.68 13.03 -6.81
N LYS A 50 6.34 13.14 -6.86
CA LYS A 50 5.62 13.96 -7.84
C LYS A 50 6.09 15.42 -7.82
N THR A 51 6.21 16.00 -6.64
CA THR A 51 6.58 17.43 -6.48
C THR A 51 7.96 17.70 -7.04
N THR A 52 8.93 16.83 -6.74
CA THR A 52 10.29 16.97 -7.26
C THR A 52 10.32 16.79 -8.78
N ILE A 53 9.58 15.82 -9.33
CA ILE A 53 9.46 15.62 -10.77
C ILE A 53 8.86 16.85 -11.45
N GLU A 54 7.78 17.43 -10.92
CA GLU A 54 7.19 18.66 -11.48
C GLU A 54 8.19 19.81 -11.48
N THR A 55 8.97 19.98 -10.42
CA THR A 55 10.01 21.03 -10.35
C THR A 55 11.04 20.82 -11.44
N VAL A 56 11.55 19.61 -11.65
CA VAL A 56 12.55 19.30 -12.69
C VAL A 56 12.00 19.57 -14.09
N VAL A 57 10.77 19.14 -14.35
CA VAL A 57 10.12 19.34 -15.66
C VAL A 57 9.85 20.83 -15.93
N GLN A 58 9.36 21.58 -14.93
CA GLN A 58 9.07 23.02 -15.08
C GLN A 58 10.33 23.85 -15.24
N ASP A 59 11.41 23.48 -14.55
CA ASP A 59 12.71 24.15 -14.67
C ASP A 59 13.45 23.80 -15.98
N SER A 60 12.85 23.00 -16.84
CA SER A 60 13.45 22.49 -18.09
C SER A 60 14.82 21.82 -17.88
N ARG A 61 15.00 21.18 -16.72
CA ARG A 61 16.19 20.41 -16.41
C ARG A 61 16.19 19.08 -17.18
N ASP A 62 17.37 18.49 -17.27
CA ASP A 62 17.52 17.19 -17.93
C ASP A 62 16.68 16.10 -17.21
N ALA A 63 15.64 15.63 -17.89
CA ALA A 63 14.73 14.61 -17.37
C ALA A 63 15.45 13.26 -17.12
N SER A 64 16.59 13.02 -17.77
CA SER A 64 17.37 11.80 -17.57
C SER A 64 17.99 11.69 -16.17
N LEU A 65 18.05 12.79 -15.42
CA LEU A 65 18.51 12.81 -14.03
C LEU A 65 17.49 12.24 -13.05
N ILE A 66 16.22 12.09 -13.48
CA ILE A 66 15.16 11.62 -12.59
C ILE A 66 15.33 10.12 -12.33
N THR A 67 15.67 9.81 -11.11
CA THR A 67 15.69 8.47 -10.53
C THR A 67 15.00 8.52 -9.17
N ALA A 68 14.61 7.37 -8.62
CA ALA A 68 13.99 7.30 -7.30
C ALA A 68 14.82 8.00 -6.22
N ASP A 69 16.15 7.84 -6.25
CA ASP A 69 17.07 8.46 -5.30
C ASP A 69 17.14 9.98 -5.49
N TYR A 70 17.20 10.45 -6.75
CA TYR A 70 17.23 11.89 -7.06
C TYR A 70 15.97 12.62 -6.58
N ILE A 71 14.79 11.99 -6.70
CA ILE A 71 13.54 12.57 -6.21
C ILE A 71 13.29 12.37 -4.72
N GLY A 72 14.30 11.84 -4.00
CA GLY A 72 14.30 11.70 -2.54
C GLY A 72 13.51 10.52 -2.02
N LEU A 73 13.14 9.57 -2.87
CA LEU A 73 12.47 8.35 -2.44
C LEU A 73 13.49 7.31 -1.97
N ARG A 74 13.14 6.59 -0.92
CA ARG A 74 13.97 5.54 -0.34
C ARG A 74 13.19 4.24 -0.22
N VAL A 75 13.87 3.13 -0.48
CA VAL A 75 13.30 1.79 -0.23
C VAL A 75 12.94 1.63 1.25
N SER A 76 11.86 0.95 1.48
CA SER A 76 11.28 0.72 2.81
C SER A 76 10.67 -0.67 2.89
N GLU A 77 10.08 -1.02 4.03
CA GLU A 77 9.27 -2.24 4.16
C GLU A 77 8.00 -2.19 3.30
N ARG A 78 7.53 -1.00 2.93
CA ARG A 78 6.32 -0.82 2.09
C ARG A 78 6.65 -0.72 0.61
N CYS A 79 7.77 -0.11 0.26
CA CYS A 79 8.30 -0.05 -1.10
C CYS A 79 9.65 -0.75 -1.14
N THR A 80 9.66 -2.04 -1.39
CA THR A 80 10.86 -2.89 -1.40
C THR A 80 11.77 -2.63 -2.59
N ALA A 81 11.21 -2.11 -3.68
CA ALA A 81 11.95 -1.55 -4.81
C ALA A 81 11.23 -0.28 -5.28
N LEU A 82 12.01 0.67 -5.76
CA LEU A 82 11.54 1.96 -6.27
C LEU A 82 12.21 2.25 -7.61
N ASP A 83 11.41 2.72 -8.55
CA ASP A 83 11.89 3.23 -9.82
C ASP A 83 11.17 4.54 -10.16
N ALA A 84 11.87 5.45 -10.84
CA ALA A 84 11.30 6.70 -11.31
C ALA A 84 11.98 7.13 -12.58
N GLU A 85 11.19 7.49 -13.58
CA GLU A 85 11.68 7.97 -14.86
C GLU A 85 10.73 9.00 -15.46
N VAL A 86 11.28 9.91 -16.25
CA VAL A 86 10.52 10.85 -17.08
C VAL A 86 11.20 11.00 -18.42
N ALA A 87 10.44 10.84 -19.49
CA ALA A 87 10.90 11.06 -20.84
C ALA A 87 10.95 12.57 -21.17
N SER A 88 11.70 12.94 -22.19
CA SER A 88 11.75 14.32 -22.71
C SER A 88 10.37 14.86 -23.16
N SER A 89 9.42 13.97 -23.46
CA SER A 89 8.03 14.31 -23.74
C SER A 89 7.23 14.74 -22.50
N GLY A 90 7.80 14.62 -21.30
CA GLY A 90 7.12 14.85 -20.03
C GLY A 90 6.30 13.67 -19.53
N VAL A 91 6.19 12.58 -20.29
CA VAL A 91 5.56 11.34 -19.81
C VAL A 91 6.52 10.64 -18.84
N GLY A 92 5.99 10.18 -17.72
CA GLY A 92 6.83 9.53 -16.71
C GLY A 92 6.05 8.64 -15.75
N ASN A 93 6.80 7.97 -14.90
CA ASN A 93 6.22 7.13 -13.85
C ASN A 93 7.08 7.13 -12.58
N VAL A 94 6.43 6.81 -11.48
CA VAL A 94 7.07 6.43 -10.21
C VAL A 94 6.47 5.10 -9.80
N THR A 95 7.30 4.08 -9.71
CA THR A 95 6.90 2.71 -9.41
C THR A 95 7.39 2.30 -8.03
N CYS A 96 6.51 1.70 -7.24
CA CYS A 96 6.81 1.07 -5.96
C CYS A 96 6.44 -0.41 -6.04
N THR A 97 7.41 -1.29 -5.90
CA THR A 97 7.14 -2.72 -5.65
C THR A 97 6.76 -2.90 -4.19
N VAL A 98 5.50 -3.21 -3.95
CA VAL A 98 4.89 -3.19 -2.62
C VAL A 98 5.35 -4.39 -1.78
N GLY A 99 5.77 -4.11 -0.54
CA GLY A 99 6.00 -5.11 0.49
C GLY A 99 4.85 -5.16 1.50
N GLY A 100 4.49 -6.35 1.96
CA GLY A 100 3.45 -6.49 2.97
C GLY A 100 2.68 -7.80 2.94
N ALA A 101 1.37 -7.74 3.20
CA ALA A 101 0.50 -8.90 3.23
C ALA A 101 0.50 -9.68 1.90
N PRO A 102 0.32 -11.02 1.92
CA PRO A 102 0.41 -11.86 0.73
C PRO A 102 -0.36 -11.38 -0.50
N PRO A 103 -1.59 -10.84 -0.41
CA PRO A 103 -2.33 -10.44 -1.60
C PRO A 103 -1.77 -9.21 -2.31
N ILE A 104 -0.89 -8.43 -1.67
CA ILE A 104 -0.30 -7.21 -2.23
C ILE A 104 1.22 -7.29 -2.43
N ASN A 105 1.88 -8.24 -1.80
CA ASN A 105 3.33 -8.36 -1.79
C ASN A 105 3.90 -8.61 -3.19
N GLY A 106 4.98 -7.93 -3.52
CA GLY A 106 5.73 -8.10 -4.78
C GLY A 106 5.02 -7.55 -6.03
N LYS A 107 3.92 -6.82 -5.87
CA LYS A 107 3.19 -6.18 -6.98
C LYS A 107 3.51 -4.69 -7.06
N ASP A 108 3.40 -4.13 -8.26
CA ASP A 108 3.74 -2.74 -8.51
C ASP A 108 2.55 -1.80 -8.38
N LEU A 109 2.75 -0.73 -7.61
CA LEU A 109 1.89 0.43 -7.54
C LEU A 109 2.56 1.58 -8.29
N ILE A 110 1.89 2.15 -9.29
CA ILE A 110 2.50 3.09 -10.21
C ILE A 110 1.77 4.43 -10.19
N LEU A 111 2.50 5.51 -10.00
CA LEU A 111 2.02 6.86 -10.31
C LEU A 111 2.48 7.21 -11.72
N ARG A 112 1.55 7.49 -12.62
CA ARG A 112 1.81 7.83 -14.02
C ARG A 112 1.60 9.32 -14.25
N ARG A 113 2.56 9.95 -14.91
CA ARG A 113 2.48 11.33 -15.40
C ARG A 113 2.20 11.34 -16.88
N ALA A 114 1.17 12.03 -17.31
CA ALA A 114 0.91 12.30 -18.72
C ALA A 114 1.73 13.53 -19.20
N ALA A 115 1.85 13.69 -20.51
CA ALA A 115 2.61 14.80 -21.10
C ALA A 115 2.07 16.20 -20.71
N ASP A 116 0.78 16.30 -20.43
CA ASP A 116 0.09 17.53 -19.98
C ASP A 116 0.30 17.83 -18.49
N GLY A 117 1.04 16.99 -17.75
CA GLY A 117 1.26 17.14 -16.32
C GLY A 117 0.21 16.46 -15.44
N THR A 118 -0.79 15.81 -16.02
CA THR A 118 -1.81 15.07 -15.25
C THR A 118 -1.21 13.82 -14.63
N TRP A 119 -1.52 13.58 -13.35
CA TRP A 119 -1.09 12.39 -12.62
C TRP A 119 -2.26 11.45 -12.34
N THR A 120 -2.03 10.18 -12.62
CA THR A 120 -2.97 9.10 -12.31
C THR A 120 -2.27 8.01 -11.49
N CYS A 121 -3.06 7.31 -10.69
CA CYS A 121 -2.56 6.14 -9.94
C CYS A 121 -3.03 4.87 -10.64
N ASP A 122 -2.08 4.00 -10.94
CA ASP A 122 -2.34 2.68 -11.50
C ASP A 122 -2.16 1.61 -10.42
N GLY A 123 -3.26 1.11 -9.91
CA GLY A 123 -3.34 0.00 -8.97
C GLY A 123 -3.89 -1.27 -9.61
N SER A 124 -3.85 -1.40 -10.93
CA SER A 124 -4.48 -2.52 -11.66
C SER A 124 -3.92 -3.89 -11.29
N ALA A 125 -2.67 -3.96 -10.80
CA ALA A 125 -2.05 -5.18 -10.29
C ALA A 125 -2.73 -5.73 -9.01
N PHE A 126 -3.54 -4.92 -8.34
CA PHE A 126 -4.21 -5.27 -7.08
C PHE A 126 -5.70 -5.48 -7.28
N GLU A 127 -6.30 -6.38 -6.48
CA GLU A 127 -7.75 -6.51 -6.44
C GLU A 127 -8.41 -5.21 -5.94
N ALA A 128 -9.59 -4.89 -6.46
CA ALA A 128 -10.29 -3.62 -6.19
C ALA A 128 -10.48 -3.34 -4.69
N ARG A 129 -10.71 -4.39 -3.88
CA ARG A 129 -10.90 -4.26 -2.42
C ARG A 129 -9.67 -3.73 -1.68
N TYR A 130 -8.46 -3.92 -2.23
CA TYR A 130 -7.22 -3.44 -1.62
C TYR A 130 -6.79 -2.07 -2.13
N ARG A 131 -7.32 -1.61 -3.26
CA ARG A 131 -6.88 -0.36 -3.88
C ARG A 131 -7.17 0.85 -2.99
N PRO A 132 -6.20 1.77 -2.84
CA PRO A 132 -6.44 3.07 -2.23
C PRO A 132 -7.40 3.91 -3.07
N THR A 133 -8.04 4.88 -2.45
CA THR A 133 -8.87 5.85 -3.17
C THR A 133 -8.03 6.62 -4.20
N GLY A 134 -8.48 6.61 -5.44
CA GLY A 134 -7.79 7.26 -6.56
C GLY A 134 -6.82 6.36 -7.33
N CYS A 135 -6.78 5.07 -6.97
CA CYS A 135 -6.12 4.02 -7.71
C CYS A 135 -7.13 2.94 -8.11
#